data_ff5c22cf2435be7722f3cc9b9f105a17
#
_entry.id   ff5c22cf2435be7722f3cc9b9f105a17
#
_cell.length_a   1.000
_cell.length_b   1.000
_cell.length_c   1.000
_cell.angle_alpha   90.00
_cell.angle_beta   90.00
_cell.angle_gamma   90.00
#
_symmetry.space_group_name_H-M   'P 1'
#
loop_
_entity.id
_entity.type
_entity.pdbx_description
1 polymer ?
#
loop_
_entity_poly.entity_id
_entity_poly.type
_entity_poly.pdbx_seq_one_letter_code
_entity_poly.pdbx_strand_id
1 'polypeptide(L)'
;SLYGIRNDSKDIIKSRRRMGAVVETPSIYMDMTAEENLKHQYLILGLPSFDCIQELLKLVGLDNTGEKKAKNFSLGMKQRLGIAIALAGDPDFLVLDEPVNGLDPQGIVEMRELILKLNREKQITVLISSHILDELSRLATHYGIIDNGRMVKELSAEELDTVCRK
;
A
#
# COMPACT_ATOMS: atom_id res chain seq x y z
N SER A 1 -2.18 15.05 -13.19
CA SER A 1 -0.86 15.48 -12.72
C SER A 1 -0.50 14.73 -11.43
N LEU A 2 0.77 14.57 -11.13
CA LEU A 2 1.29 14.01 -9.89
C LEU A 2 2.22 15.06 -9.27
N TYR A 3 1.94 15.51 -8.04
CA TYR A 3 2.63 16.63 -7.37
C TYR A 3 2.68 17.91 -8.22
N GLY A 4 1.59 18.20 -8.94
CA GLY A 4 1.51 19.34 -9.85
C GLY A 4 2.24 19.16 -11.20
N ILE A 5 3.00 18.07 -11.39
CA ILE A 5 3.73 17.77 -12.62
C ILE A 5 2.83 16.98 -13.58
N ARG A 6 2.73 17.44 -14.81
CA ARG A 6 1.92 16.80 -15.84
C ARG A 6 2.51 15.43 -16.23
N ASN A 7 1.65 14.49 -16.62
CA ASN A 7 2.03 13.12 -16.98
C ASN A 7 2.96 13.02 -18.19
N ASP A 8 2.91 14.01 -19.08
CA ASP A 8 3.72 14.13 -20.30
C ASP A 8 5.05 14.88 -20.08
N SER A 9 5.29 15.39 -18.86
CA SER A 9 6.54 16.07 -18.51
C SER A 9 7.68 15.07 -18.28
N LYS A 10 8.91 15.44 -18.68
CA LYS A 10 10.13 14.66 -18.38
C LYS A 10 10.40 14.55 -16.88
N ASP A 11 9.97 15.53 -16.09
CA ASP A 11 10.14 15.54 -14.64
C ASP A 11 9.21 14.60 -13.88
N ILE A 12 8.20 14.00 -14.55
CA ILE A 12 7.27 13.04 -13.94
C ILE A 12 8.00 11.83 -13.33
N ILE A 13 9.17 11.46 -13.87
CA ILE A 13 9.99 10.36 -13.35
C ILE A 13 10.44 10.63 -11.92
N LYS A 14 10.82 11.87 -11.59
CA LYS A 14 11.21 12.27 -10.24
C LYS A 14 10.03 12.16 -9.27
N SER A 15 8.85 12.58 -9.71
CA SER A 15 7.61 12.48 -8.93
C SER A 15 7.22 11.02 -8.66
N ARG A 16 7.38 10.14 -9.66
CA ARG A 16 7.07 8.71 -9.52
C ARG A 16 7.99 7.99 -8.54
N ARG A 17 9.22 8.47 -8.34
CA ARG A 17 10.13 7.90 -7.32
C ARG A 17 9.66 8.12 -5.88
N ARG A 18 8.76 9.09 -5.66
CA ARG A 18 8.18 9.40 -4.36
C ARG A 18 6.91 8.61 -4.07
N MET A 19 6.54 7.68 -4.93
CA MET A 19 5.35 6.86 -4.74
C MET A 19 5.70 5.38 -4.72
N GLY A 20 5.05 4.64 -3.83
CA GLY A 20 4.99 3.19 -3.84
C GLY A 20 3.67 2.71 -4.42
N ALA A 21 3.65 1.51 -4.98
CA ALA A 21 2.42 0.91 -5.48
C ALA A 21 2.41 -0.61 -5.26
N VAL A 22 1.25 -1.14 -4.89
CA VAL A 22 0.94 -2.57 -4.90
C VAL A 22 -0.30 -2.74 -5.74
N VAL A 23 -0.17 -3.45 -6.86
CA VAL A 23 -1.26 -3.68 -7.82
C VAL A 23 -1.62 -5.16 -7.78
N GLU A 24 -2.84 -5.46 -7.31
CA GLU A 24 -3.39 -6.82 -7.16
C GLU A 24 -2.45 -7.78 -6.38
N THR A 25 -1.58 -8.49 -7.11
CA THR A 25 -0.64 -9.46 -6.52
C THR A 25 0.73 -8.83 -6.36
N PRO A 26 1.27 -8.78 -5.13
CA PRO A 26 2.60 -8.22 -4.89
C PRO A 26 3.68 -8.97 -5.66
N SER A 27 4.58 -8.22 -6.30
CA SER A 27 5.75 -8.77 -6.98
C SER A 27 6.82 -9.18 -5.95
N ILE A 28 6.73 -10.40 -5.45
CA ILE A 28 7.64 -10.97 -4.45
C ILE A 28 8.38 -12.19 -4.99
N TYR A 29 9.61 -12.37 -4.56
CA TYR A 29 10.40 -13.57 -4.84
C TYR A 29 10.02 -14.66 -3.86
N MET A 30 9.31 -15.68 -4.34
CA MET A 30 8.68 -16.71 -3.52
C MET A 30 9.69 -17.61 -2.79
N ASP A 31 10.89 -17.80 -3.34
CA ASP A 31 11.95 -18.60 -2.76
C ASP A 31 12.91 -17.79 -1.87
N MET A 32 12.61 -16.52 -1.64
CA MET A 32 13.32 -15.64 -0.73
C MET A 32 12.56 -15.45 0.58
N THR A 33 13.26 -15.11 1.67
CA THR A 33 12.67 -14.65 2.92
C THR A 33 12.11 -13.22 2.77
N ALA A 34 11.41 -12.69 3.78
CA ALA A 34 10.96 -11.30 3.77
C ALA A 34 12.16 -10.32 3.71
N GLU A 35 13.20 -10.59 4.48
CA GLU A 35 14.41 -9.78 4.51
C GLU A 35 15.18 -9.83 3.18
N GLU A 36 15.33 -11.00 2.57
CA GLU A 36 15.97 -11.15 1.26
C GLU A 36 15.21 -10.39 0.15
N ASN A 37 13.87 -10.43 0.16
CA ASN A 37 13.04 -9.66 -0.75
C ASN A 37 13.29 -8.15 -0.62
N LEU A 38 13.34 -7.65 0.61
CA LEU A 38 13.63 -6.23 0.86
C LEU A 38 15.07 -5.86 0.47
N LYS A 39 16.07 -6.67 0.81
CA LYS A 39 17.45 -6.45 0.36
C LYS A 39 17.54 -6.34 -1.16
N HIS A 40 16.85 -7.23 -1.87
CA HIS A 40 16.79 -7.20 -3.32
C HIS A 40 16.17 -5.88 -3.83
N GLN A 41 15.07 -5.43 -3.23
CA GLN A 41 14.43 -4.17 -3.59
C GLN A 41 15.34 -2.97 -3.32
N TYR A 42 16.05 -2.96 -2.20
CA TYR A 42 17.02 -1.90 -1.87
C TYR A 42 18.15 -1.81 -2.92
N LEU A 43 18.65 -2.95 -3.38
CA LEU A 43 19.64 -3.01 -4.47
C LEU A 43 19.07 -2.44 -5.79
N ILE A 44 17.84 -2.79 -6.15
CA ILE A 44 17.17 -2.25 -7.35
C ILE A 44 17.03 -0.73 -7.28
N LEU A 45 16.68 -0.21 -6.10
CA LEU A 45 16.53 1.24 -5.89
C LEU A 45 17.88 1.97 -5.74
N GLY A 46 19.00 1.25 -5.61
CA GLY A 46 20.31 1.82 -5.40
C GLY A 46 20.45 2.48 -4.02
N LEU A 47 19.76 1.97 -3.00
CA LEU A 47 19.82 2.50 -1.64
C LEU A 47 21.14 2.13 -0.96
N PRO A 48 21.77 3.04 -0.20
CA PRO A 48 23.15 2.88 0.29
C PRO A 48 23.31 1.91 1.46
N SER A 49 22.22 1.61 2.18
CA SER A 49 22.26 0.80 3.40
C SER A 49 21.01 -0.06 3.53
N PHE A 50 21.15 -1.16 4.28
CA PHE A 50 20.05 -2.09 4.65
C PHE A 50 19.55 -1.88 6.09
N ASP A 51 20.02 -0.87 6.80
CA ASP A 51 19.78 -0.68 8.24
C ASP A 51 18.29 -0.53 8.59
N CYS A 52 17.49 0.07 7.69
CA CYS A 52 16.07 0.27 7.90
C CYS A 52 15.20 -0.98 7.62
N ILE A 53 15.75 -2.08 7.12
CA ILE A 53 14.97 -3.27 6.73
C ILE A 53 14.24 -3.88 7.94
N GLN A 54 14.90 -3.98 9.09
CA GLN A 54 14.30 -4.56 10.29
C GLN A 54 13.16 -3.70 10.84
N GLU A 55 13.30 -2.38 10.79
CA GLU A 55 12.23 -1.44 11.16
C GLU A 55 11.04 -1.57 10.22
N LEU A 56 11.31 -1.71 8.92
CA LEU A 56 10.27 -1.89 7.90
C LEU A 56 9.53 -3.22 8.06
N LEU A 57 10.26 -4.32 8.33
CA LEU A 57 9.65 -5.62 8.65
C LEU A 57 8.77 -5.55 9.90
N LYS A 58 9.24 -4.86 10.95
CA LYS A 58 8.47 -4.63 12.17
C LYS A 58 7.23 -3.78 11.91
N LEU A 59 7.33 -2.76 11.07
CA LEU A 59 6.22 -1.90 10.71
C LEU A 59 5.06 -2.69 10.08
N VAL A 60 5.38 -3.65 9.21
CA VAL A 60 4.39 -4.50 8.53
C VAL A 60 4.10 -5.81 9.26
N GLY A 61 4.66 -6.04 10.45
CA GLY A 61 4.43 -7.23 11.28
C GLY A 61 4.99 -8.53 10.69
N LEU A 62 6.18 -8.45 10.07
CA LEU A 62 6.90 -9.59 9.48
C LEU A 62 8.29 -9.81 10.09
N ASP A 63 8.63 -9.13 11.19
CA ASP A 63 9.92 -9.21 11.88
C ASP A 63 10.17 -10.59 12.51
N ASN A 64 9.13 -11.38 12.77
CA ASN A 64 9.23 -12.71 13.37
C ASN A 64 9.20 -13.86 12.34
N THR A 65 9.37 -13.57 11.05
CA THR A 65 9.30 -14.61 9.99
C THR A 65 10.62 -15.37 9.79
N GLY A 66 11.75 -14.80 10.20
CA GLY A 66 13.08 -15.42 10.12
C GLY A 66 13.39 -16.02 8.74
N GLU A 67 13.81 -17.28 8.73
CA GLU A 67 14.18 -18.03 7.51
C GLU A 67 12.99 -18.54 6.69
N LYS A 68 11.74 -18.22 7.09
CA LYS A 68 10.56 -18.67 6.36
C LYS A 68 10.50 -18.00 4.99
N LYS A 69 10.43 -18.82 3.94
CA LYS A 69 10.34 -18.34 2.55
C LYS A 69 8.94 -17.81 2.24
N ALA A 70 8.85 -16.80 1.37
CA ALA A 70 7.60 -16.12 1.01
C ALA A 70 6.56 -17.06 0.39
N LYS A 71 6.96 -18.15 -0.26
CA LYS A 71 6.02 -19.17 -0.76
C LYS A 71 5.17 -19.80 0.36
N ASN A 72 5.67 -19.84 1.58
CA ASN A 72 5.00 -20.40 2.76
C ASN A 72 4.22 -19.32 3.55
N PHE A 73 4.15 -18.09 3.07
CA PHE A 73 3.38 -17.02 3.69
C PHE A 73 1.89 -17.16 3.39
N SER A 74 1.05 -16.77 4.35
CA SER A 74 -0.37 -16.55 4.09
C SER A 74 -0.56 -15.41 3.07
N LEU A 75 -1.75 -15.29 2.51
CA LEU A 75 -2.06 -14.19 1.58
C LEU A 75 -1.82 -12.83 2.25
N GLY A 76 -2.30 -12.64 3.49
CA GLY A 76 -2.07 -11.40 4.24
C GLY A 76 -0.60 -11.11 4.51
N MET A 77 0.22 -12.11 4.80
CA MET A 77 1.68 -11.94 4.92
C MET A 77 2.32 -11.52 3.59
N LYS A 78 1.87 -12.08 2.46
CA LYS A 78 2.34 -11.69 1.13
C LYS A 78 1.94 -10.24 0.80
N GLN A 79 0.71 -9.85 1.09
CA GLN A 79 0.25 -8.47 0.89
C GLN A 79 1.07 -7.49 1.74
N ARG A 80 1.30 -7.79 3.02
CA ARG A 80 2.13 -6.96 3.90
C ARG A 80 3.59 -6.86 3.44
N LEU A 81 4.16 -7.96 2.90
CA LEU A 81 5.49 -7.92 2.29
C LEU A 81 5.52 -7.03 1.04
N GLY A 82 4.49 -7.09 0.19
CA GLY A 82 4.33 -6.21 -0.96
C GLY A 82 4.30 -4.74 -0.56
N ILE A 83 3.56 -4.40 0.51
CA ILE A 83 3.56 -3.05 1.07
C ILE A 83 4.95 -2.66 1.57
N ALA A 84 5.67 -3.53 2.28
CA ALA A 84 7.03 -3.26 2.72
C ALA A 84 7.98 -2.97 1.54
N ILE A 85 7.87 -3.74 0.46
CA ILE A 85 8.62 -3.50 -0.78
C ILE A 85 8.28 -2.14 -1.38
N ALA A 86 7.00 -1.77 -1.43
CA ALA A 86 6.55 -0.48 -1.94
C ALA A 86 7.03 0.70 -1.06
N LEU A 87 7.24 0.47 0.23
CA LEU A 87 7.75 1.46 1.20
C LEU A 87 9.28 1.60 1.20
N ALA A 88 10.03 0.70 0.56
CA ALA A 88 11.49 0.68 0.61
C ALA A 88 12.17 1.97 0.12
N GLY A 89 11.53 2.72 -0.76
CA GLY A 89 12.01 4.02 -1.28
C GLY A 89 11.59 5.23 -0.46
N ASP A 90 11.07 5.03 0.74
CA ASP A 90 10.51 6.08 1.62
C ASP A 90 9.51 7.01 0.89
N PRO A 91 8.43 6.45 0.30
CA PRO A 91 7.45 7.22 -0.43
C PRO A 91 6.57 8.05 0.52
N ASP A 92 6.10 9.19 0.04
CA ASP A 92 5.07 9.99 0.70
C ASP A 92 3.65 9.73 0.13
N PHE A 93 3.55 8.92 -0.92
CA PHE A 93 2.31 8.50 -1.54
C PHE A 93 2.32 7.00 -1.86
N LEU A 94 1.30 6.29 -1.43
CA LEU A 94 1.14 4.85 -1.61
C LEU A 94 -0.16 4.55 -2.35
N VAL A 95 -0.07 3.74 -3.41
CA VAL A 95 -1.23 3.25 -4.17
C VAL A 95 -1.42 1.76 -3.85
N LEU A 96 -2.61 1.39 -3.40
CA LEU A 96 -2.99 0.02 -3.06
C LEU A 96 -4.22 -0.38 -3.87
N ASP A 97 -4.05 -1.35 -4.76
CA ASP A 97 -5.14 -1.88 -5.57
C ASP A 97 -5.70 -3.14 -4.90
N GLU A 98 -6.96 -3.06 -4.44
CA GLU A 98 -7.69 -4.14 -3.76
C GLU A 98 -6.89 -4.81 -2.61
N PRO A 99 -6.30 -4.07 -1.66
CA PRO A 99 -5.34 -4.62 -0.70
C PRO A 99 -5.93 -5.64 0.28
N VAL A 100 -7.25 -5.68 0.44
CA VAL A 100 -7.96 -6.61 1.34
C VAL A 100 -8.62 -7.78 0.62
N ASN A 101 -8.54 -7.81 -0.71
CA ASN A 101 -9.21 -8.83 -1.50
C ASN A 101 -8.67 -10.24 -1.18
N GLY A 102 -9.58 -11.17 -0.88
CA GLY A 102 -9.24 -12.58 -0.57
C GLY A 102 -8.63 -12.79 0.83
N LEU A 103 -8.52 -11.76 1.66
CA LEU A 103 -8.11 -11.93 3.05
C LEU A 103 -9.25 -12.49 3.90
N ASP A 104 -8.88 -13.23 4.95
CA ASP A 104 -9.81 -13.62 6.01
C ASP A 104 -10.17 -12.40 6.89
N PRO A 105 -11.23 -12.46 7.71
CA PRO A 105 -11.66 -11.32 8.52
C PRO A 105 -10.57 -10.73 9.42
N GLN A 106 -9.69 -11.57 9.96
CA GLN A 106 -8.58 -11.11 10.78
C GLN A 106 -7.53 -10.37 9.95
N GLY A 107 -7.19 -10.89 8.76
CA GLY A 107 -6.27 -10.27 7.81
C GLY A 107 -6.77 -8.90 7.32
N ILE A 108 -8.09 -8.74 7.14
CA ILE A 108 -8.70 -7.44 6.79
C ILE A 108 -8.47 -6.42 7.91
N VAL A 109 -8.70 -6.82 9.18
CA VAL A 109 -8.46 -5.94 10.34
C VAL A 109 -7.00 -5.53 10.42
N GLU A 110 -6.07 -6.49 10.32
CA GLU A 110 -4.63 -6.22 10.36
C GLU A 110 -4.17 -5.30 9.22
N MET A 111 -4.69 -5.50 8.02
CA MET A 111 -4.38 -4.65 6.86
C MET A 111 -4.89 -3.23 7.07
N ARG A 112 -6.11 -3.07 7.57
CA ARG A 112 -6.69 -1.76 7.89
C ARG A 112 -5.85 -1.02 8.93
N GLU A 113 -5.47 -1.68 10.02
CA GLU A 113 -4.62 -1.09 11.06
C GLU A 113 -3.26 -0.65 10.51
N LEU A 114 -2.64 -1.47 9.63
CA LEU A 114 -1.40 -1.11 8.97
C LEU A 114 -1.57 0.15 8.12
N ILE A 115 -2.61 0.24 7.30
CA ILE A 115 -2.87 1.40 6.43
C ILE A 115 -3.08 2.66 7.27
N LEU A 116 -3.88 2.58 8.34
CA LEU A 116 -4.10 3.71 9.26
C LEU A 116 -2.80 4.15 9.95
N LYS A 117 -1.97 3.20 10.35
CA LYS A 117 -0.66 3.46 10.94
C LYS A 117 0.28 4.18 9.95
N LEU A 118 0.36 3.73 8.71
CA LEU A 118 1.14 4.38 7.66
C LEU A 118 0.71 5.82 7.42
N ASN A 119 -0.60 6.08 7.40
CA ASN A 119 -1.11 7.42 7.22
C ASN A 119 -0.85 8.31 8.45
N ARG A 120 -1.15 7.85 9.67
CA ARG A 120 -1.08 8.66 10.89
C ARG A 120 0.34 8.87 11.39
N GLU A 121 1.15 7.82 11.42
CA GLU A 121 2.49 7.86 12.02
C GLU A 121 3.57 8.23 11.01
N LYS A 122 3.43 7.77 9.76
CA LYS A 122 4.40 8.04 8.68
C LYS A 122 3.98 9.16 7.75
N GLN A 123 2.78 9.73 7.94
CA GLN A 123 2.23 10.82 7.13
C GLN A 123 2.17 10.48 5.62
N ILE A 124 2.01 9.20 5.29
CA ILE A 124 1.89 8.74 3.91
C ILE A 124 0.46 8.96 3.44
N THR A 125 0.28 9.62 2.32
CA THR A 125 -1.01 9.68 1.64
C THR A 125 -1.27 8.35 0.95
N VAL A 126 -2.43 7.72 1.23
CA VAL A 126 -2.76 6.40 0.67
C VAL A 126 -3.96 6.51 -0.25
N LEU A 127 -3.80 6.06 -1.49
CA LEU A 127 -4.88 5.85 -2.45
C LEU A 127 -5.21 4.35 -2.50
N ILE A 128 -6.47 4.02 -2.23
CA ILE A 128 -6.94 2.63 -2.18
C ILE A 128 -8.06 2.45 -3.21
N SER A 129 -7.97 1.41 -4.04
CA SER A 129 -9.13 0.90 -4.76
C SER A 129 -9.79 -0.22 -3.95
N SER A 130 -11.10 -0.28 -3.95
CA SER A 130 -11.88 -1.42 -3.45
C SER A 130 -13.29 -1.40 -4.04
N HIS A 131 -13.87 -2.58 -4.18
CA HIS A 131 -15.28 -2.77 -4.53
C HIS A 131 -16.15 -3.00 -3.28
N ILE A 132 -15.57 -2.99 -2.08
CA ILE A 132 -16.25 -3.21 -0.80
C ILE A 132 -16.34 -1.88 -0.04
N LEU A 133 -17.48 -1.21 -0.14
CA LEU A 133 -17.69 0.12 0.46
C LEU A 133 -17.57 0.09 1.99
N ASP A 134 -18.03 -0.97 2.66
CA ASP A 134 -17.97 -1.07 4.14
C ASP A 134 -16.52 -1.05 4.65
N GLU A 135 -15.59 -1.68 3.94
CA GLU A 135 -14.18 -1.63 4.30
C GLU A 135 -13.57 -0.24 4.08
N LEU A 136 -13.93 0.42 2.98
CA LEU A 136 -13.47 1.79 2.71
C LEU A 136 -14.02 2.80 3.73
N SER A 137 -15.25 2.61 4.20
CA SER A 137 -15.90 3.53 5.15
C SER A 137 -15.16 3.63 6.49
N ARG A 138 -14.34 2.63 6.82
CA ARG A 138 -13.52 2.58 8.03
C ARG A 138 -12.11 3.14 7.85
N LEU A 139 -11.72 3.44 6.60
CA LEU A 139 -10.36 3.85 6.23
C LEU A 139 -10.32 5.23 5.59
N ALA A 140 -11.18 5.45 4.60
CA ALA A 140 -11.08 6.56 3.70
C ALA A 140 -11.65 7.85 4.31
N THR A 141 -10.96 8.96 4.05
CA THR A 141 -11.44 10.31 4.36
C THR A 141 -12.15 10.96 3.17
N HIS A 142 -11.81 10.50 1.96
CA HIS A 142 -12.37 10.98 0.69
C HIS A 142 -12.63 9.80 -0.24
N TYR A 143 -13.66 9.92 -1.07
CA TYR A 143 -14.09 8.89 -2.00
C TYR A 143 -14.15 9.43 -3.41
N GLY A 144 -13.64 8.65 -4.35
CA GLY A 144 -13.85 8.84 -5.78
C GLY A 144 -14.66 7.68 -6.35
N ILE A 145 -15.81 7.95 -6.90
CA ILE A 145 -16.66 6.94 -7.56
C ILE A 145 -16.36 6.96 -9.05
N ILE A 146 -15.93 5.81 -9.58
CA ILE A 146 -15.61 5.64 -10.99
C ILE A 146 -16.63 4.68 -11.59
N ASP A 147 -17.21 5.08 -12.73
CA ASP A 147 -18.07 4.23 -13.56
C ASP A 147 -17.68 4.38 -15.03
N ASN A 148 -17.55 3.26 -15.73
CA ASN A 148 -17.18 3.20 -17.14
C ASN A 148 -15.96 4.09 -17.50
N GLY A 149 -14.93 4.09 -16.65
CA GLY A 149 -13.69 4.85 -16.84
C GLY A 149 -13.81 6.36 -16.62
N ARG A 150 -14.90 6.83 -16.03
CA ARG A 150 -15.13 8.24 -15.71
C ARG A 150 -15.33 8.43 -14.22
N MET A 151 -14.75 9.50 -13.68
CA MET A 151 -15.05 9.96 -12.34
C MET A 151 -16.48 10.50 -12.31
N VAL A 152 -17.36 9.80 -11.58
CA VAL A 152 -18.79 10.15 -11.48
C VAL A 152 -19.00 11.16 -10.34
N LYS A 153 -18.32 10.93 -9.21
CA LYS A 153 -18.49 11.76 -8.02
C LYS A 153 -17.25 11.70 -7.13
N GLU A 154 -16.93 12.81 -6.49
CA GLU A 154 -16.00 12.92 -5.37
C GLU A 154 -16.77 13.37 -4.13
N LEU A 155 -16.49 12.75 -2.98
CA LEU A 155 -17.18 12.97 -1.71
C LEU A 155 -16.19 12.88 -0.56
N SER A 156 -16.38 13.71 0.47
CA SER A 156 -15.79 13.45 1.78
C SER A 156 -16.54 12.32 2.52
N ALA A 157 -15.95 11.78 3.58
CA ALA A 157 -16.60 10.79 4.44
C ALA A 157 -17.90 11.36 5.07
N GLU A 158 -17.90 12.62 5.47
CA GLU A 158 -19.07 13.29 6.05
C GLU A 158 -20.22 13.46 5.04
N GLU A 159 -19.89 13.77 3.78
CA GLU A 159 -20.88 13.88 2.70
C GLU A 159 -21.45 12.50 2.36
N LEU A 160 -20.63 11.45 2.34
CA LEU A 160 -21.09 10.09 2.09
C LEU A 160 -22.07 9.64 3.17
N ASP A 161 -21.75 9.84 4.45
CA ASP A 161 -22.62 9.54 5.59
C ASP A 161 -24.00 10.23 5.48
N THR A 162 -23.99 11.48 5.03
CA THR A 162 -25.22 12.25 4.84
C THR A 162 -26.09 11.68 3.72
N VAL A 163 -25.49 11.17 2.67
CA VAL A 163 -26.20 10.55 1.53
C VAL A 163 -26.77 9.18 1.90
N CYS A 164 -26.01 8.38 2.69
CA CYS A 164 -26.42 7.01 3.07
C CYS A 164 -27.49 6.97 4.17
N ARG A 165 -27.70 8.05 4.92
CA ARG A 165 -28.73 8.15 5.99
C ARG A 165 -30.10 8.60 5.50
N LYS A 166 -30.26 8.87 4.21
CA LYS A 166 -31.55 9.19 3.56
C LYS A 166 -32.16 7.95 2.91
#